data_0a334295a69a158a5f4799160a0b60fa
#
_entry.id   0a334295a69a158a5f4799160a0b60fa
#
_cell.length_a   1.000
_cell.length_b   1.000
_cell.length_c   1.000
_cell.angle_alpha   90.00
_cell.angle_beta   90.00
_cell.angle_gamma   90.00
#
_symmetry.space_group_name_H-M   'P 1'
#
loop_
_entity.id
_entity.type
_entity.pdbx_description
1 polymer ?
#
loop_
_entity_poly.entity_id
_entity_poly.type
_entity_poly.pdbx_seq_one_letter_code
_entity_poly.pdbx_strand_id
1 'polypeptide(L)'
;MYVKKEIREFIEKMPKKEKLTREWKKFIQESTIKHNLLIEHGKEEYECTHCGKYSYGKLLSDRNYKYHDICRFCGKKYEIRRSNLKNYFFLYNVAIVDNINNKLVMRYFQVYRYYNNRIRRFTNSIAEFARYVPEYDITLLNNRCPKGINIYHDEEIKKWRVFAGEYYKHKGYDAIYLRDIDEKKKGTIYQYIPLGDAINHLEDIRYNNFYNIFEKAKYESFELLLKLKLYNLALNHAEWFFEKGSFEKRFGVKKNFYDFMKKHDISYEELYVLKLIQRPNIEIIRSLLRISFSNLNDLEKANNYISLVKLAEYSKTQNNFSIQLYLDYIDNLMKIGIPLTKKKLLPANFSEAHDISMKKVKIAENKLLDEKIKQRYEELKRNNYNDNKFCIRPAKTLNDMKDESNQQNNCVYSNYSEKYANGITDIYFLRTLKNPDKSLVTVEVLDGKVRQKYEKRNTAINKEEKEFLNLWEKNILNVA
;
A
#
# COMPACT_ATOMS: atom_id res chain seq x y z
N MET A 1 -19.45 -11.81 24.01
CA MET A 1 -20.51 -11.17 23.18
C MET A 1 -21.78 -11.96 23.36
N TYR A 2 -22.87 -11.31 23.78
CA TYR A 2 -24.16 -12.01 23.97
C TYR A 2 -24.78 -12.23 22.58
N VAL A 3 -24.99 -13.48 22.19
CA VAL A 3 -25.59 -13.79 20.89
C VAL A 3 -27.05 -13.36 20.89
N LYS A 4 -27.46 -12.53 19.94
CA LYS A 4 -28.84 -12.02 19.84
C LYS A 4 -29.84 -13.17 19.76
N LYS A 5 -31.03 -12.98 20.32
CA LYS A 5 -32.09 -14.01 20.39
C LYS A 5 -32.40 -14.63 19.01
N GLU A 6 -32.51 -13.82 17.98
CA GLU A 6 -32.78 -14.27 16.61
C GLU A 6 -31.69 -15.22 16.07
N ILE A 7 -30.41 -14.88 16.29
CA ILE A 7 -29.28 -15.73 15.91
C ILE A 7 -29.29 -17.04 16.67
N ARG A 8 -29.59 -17.01 17.97
CA ARG A 8 -29.74 -18.20 18.82
C ARG A 8 -30.81 -19.12 18.28
N GLU A 9 -32.02 -18.60 18.00
CA GLU A 9 -33.13 -19.37 17.44
C GLU A 9 -32.78 -19.98 16.07
N PHE A 10 -32.07 -19.25 15.21
CA PHE A 10 -31.58 -19.76 13.94
C PHE A 10 -30.62 -20.95 14.14
N ILE A 11 -29.63 -20.81 15.03
CA ILE A 11 -28.65 -21.88 15.32
C ILE A 11 -29.36 -23.11 15.92
N GLU A 12 -30.34 -22.90 16.79
CA GLU A 12 -31.12 -23.96 17.39
C GLU A 12 -31.97 -24.77 16.39
N LYS A 13 -32.51 -24.11 15.37
CA LYS A 13 -33.27 -24.74 14.29
C LYS A 13 -32.38 -25.34 13.19
N MET A 14 -31.10 -24.99 13.19
CA MET A 14 -30.19 -25.45 12.15
C MET A 14 -29.95 -26.96 12.23
N PRO A 15 -30.03 -27.69 11.10
CA PRO A 15 -29.81 -29.14 11.09
C PRO A 15 -28.36 -29.48 11.49
N LYS A 16 -28.19 -30.49 12.36
CA LYS A 16 -26.88 -30.93 12.86
C LYS A 16 -26.00 -31.52 11.76
N LYS A 17 -26.61 -32.21 10.79
CA LYS A 17 -25.96 -32.79 9.61
C LYS A 17 -26.88 -32.64 8.40
N GLU A 18 -26.45 -31.94 7.40
CA GLU A 18 -27.07 -32.02 6.09
C GLU A 18 -26.32 -32.97 5.19
N LYS A 19 -27.08 -33.79 4.44
CA LYS A 19 -26.50 -34.74 3.51
C LYS A 19 -25.84 -33.99 2.36
N LEU A 20 -24.58 -34.33 2.07
CA LEU A 20 -23.94 -33.86 0.85
C LEU A 20 -24.67 -34.46 -0.37
N THR A 21 -25.04 -33.61 -1.32
CA THR A 21 -25.59 -34.04 -2.61
C THR A 21 -24.57 -34.87 -3.41
N ARG A 22 -25.02 -35.59 -4.42
CA ARG A 22 -24.14 -36.33 -5.33
C ARG A 22 -23.15 -35.39 -6.05
N GLU A 23 -23.61 -34.22 -6.44
CA GLU A 23 -22.78 -33.20 -7.11
C GLU A 23 -21.71 -32.62 -6.18
N TRP A 24 -22.05 -32.30 -4.93
CA TRP A 24 -21.10 -31.82 -3.95
C TRP A 24 -20.02 -32.86 -3.63
N LYS A 25 -20.41 -34.13 -3.49
CA LYS A 25 -19.45 -35.23 -3.32
C LYS A 25 -18.51 -35.36 -4.51
N LYS A 26 -19.04 -35.24 -5.74
CA LYS A 26 -18.23 -35.25 -6.97
C LYS A 26 -17.27 -34.07 -7.00
N PHE A 27 -17.76 -32.86 -6.74
CA PHE A 27 -16.91 -31.66 -6.67
C PHE A 27 -15.78 -31.80 -5.64
N ILE A 28 -16.07 -32.25 -4.43
CA ILE A 28 -15.07 -32.48 -3.38
C ILE A 28 -14.02 -33.49 -3.87
N GLN A 29 -14.44 -34.58 -4.49
CA GLN A 29 -13.52 -35.58 -5.05
C GLN A 29 -12.62 -34.97 -6.14
N GLU A 30 -13.19 -34.26 -7.09
CA GLU A 30 -12.45 -33.62 -8.19
C GLU A 30 -11.46 -32.56 -7.67
N SER A 31 -11.85 -31.76 -6.68
CA SER A 31 -11.01 -30.72 -6.08
C SER A 31 -9.79 -31.28 -5.35
N THR A 32 -9.92 -32.48 -4.79
CA THR A 32 -8.82 -33.15 -4.05
C THR A 32 -7.83 -33.91 -4.95
N ILE A 33 -8.10 -34.01 -6.24
CA ILE A 33 -7.23 -34.71 -7.22
C ILE A 33 -6.07 -33.81 -7.72
N LYS A 34 -5.93 -32.58 -7.27
CA LYS A 34 -4.94 -31.63 -7.80
C LYS A 34 -3.48 -32.07 -7.62
N HIS A 35 -3.17 -32.87 -6.61
CA HIS A 35 -1.85 -33.44 -6.45
C HIS A 35 -1.84 -34.84 -7.07
N ASN A 36 -1.28 -34.92 -8.25
CA ASN A 36 -1.10 -36.21 -8.94
C ASN A 36 0.22 -36.83 -8.50
N LEU A 37 0.18 -38.02 -7.97
CA LEU A 37 1.37 -38.80 -7.59
C LEU A 37 1.45 -40.08 -8.39
N LEU A 38 2.67 -40.48 -8.74
CA LEU A 38 2.99 -41.86 -9.06
C LEU A 38 3.56 -42.53 -7.80
N ILE A 39 2.91 -43.57 -7.36
CA ILE A 39 3.27 -44.31 -6.16
C ILE A 39 4.05 -45.53 -6.60
N GLU A 40 5.29 -45.64 -6.16
CA GLU A 40 6.13 -46.80 -6.40
C GLU A 40 5.72 -47.96 -5.46
N HIS A 41 5.26 -49.05 -5.99
CA HIS A 41 4.90 -50.27 -5.24
C HIS A 41 6.03 -51.30 -5.18
N GLY A 42 6.98 -51.22 -6.09
CA GLY A 42 8.14 -52.10 -6.18
C GLY A 42 9.13 -51.56 -7.22
N LYS A 43 10.16 -52.34 -7.56
CA LYS A 43 11.09 -51.91 -8.61
C LYS A 43 10.32 -51.73 -9.92
N GLU A 44 10.26 -50.48 -10.41
CA GLU A 44 9.67 -50.11 -11.70
C GLU A 44 8.14 -50.27 -11.82
N GLU A 45 7.39 -50.45 -10.72
CA GLU A 45 5.91 -50.49 -10.71
C GLU A 45 5.34 -49.24 -10.06
N TYR A 46 4.50 -48.53 -10.80
CA TYR A 46 3.92 -47.25 -10.38
C TYR A 46 2.41 -47.21 -10.52
N GLU A 47 1.71 -46.74 -9.51
CA GLU A 47 0.27 -46.49 -9.54
C GLU A 47 0.01 -44.96 -9.71
N CYS A 48 -0.82 -44.64 -10.69
CA CYS A 48 -1.30 -43.28 -10.89
C CYS A 48 -2.44 -42.95 -9.93
N THR A 49 -2.27 -41.95 -9.06
CA THR A 49 -3.31 -41.55 -8.10
C THR A 49 -4.52 -40.87 -8.76
N HIS A 50 -4.39 -40.45 -10.02
CA HIS A 50 -5.50 -39.82 -10.76
C HIS A 50 -6.42 -40.85 -11.42
N CYS A 51 -5.85 -41.81 -12.20
CA CYS A 51 -6.66 -42.75 -12.93
C CYS A 51 -6.66 -44.17 -12.32
N GLY A 52 -5.89 -44.40 -11.26
CA GLY A 52 -5.79 -45.70 -10.57
C GLY A 52 -5.11 -46.79 -11.37
N LYS A 53 -4.52 -46.46 -12.53
CA LYS A 53 -3.87 -47.49 -13.40
C LYS A 53 -2.39 -47.64 -13.04
N TYR A 54 -1.89 -48.85 -13.20
CA TYR A 54 -0.49 -49.19 -12.97
C TYR A 54 0.31 -49.02 -14.25
N SER A 55 1.53 -48.52 -14.12
CA SER A 55 2.53 -48.46 -15.19
C SER A 55 3.83 -49.10 -14.74
N TYR A 56 4.57 -49.66 -15.69
CA TYR A 56 5.85 -50.35 -15.48
C TYR A 56 6.93 -49.66 -16.29
N GLY A 57 8.15 -49.55 -15.74
CA GLY A 57 9.33 -49.07 -16.45
C GLY A 57 10.20 -48.10 -15.62
N LYS A 58 11.43 -47.85 -16.13
CA LYS A 58 12.33 -46.88 -15.49
C LYS A 58 11.79 -45.46 -15.62
N LEU A 59 11.82 -44.73 -14.52
CA LEU A 59 11.47 -43.29 -14.47
C LEU A 59 12.70 -42.48 -14.81
N LEU A 60 12.49 -41.42 -15.59
CA LEU A 60 13.52 -40.41 -15.85
C LEU A 60 13.72 -39.56 -14.60
N SER A 61 14.96 -39.49 -14.10
CA SER A 61 15.34 -38.58 -13.00
C SER A 61 15.94 -37.31 -13.56
N ASP A 62 15.53 -36.13 -13.06
CA ASP A 62 16.31 -34.95 -13.27
C ASP A 62 17.41 -34.80 -12.17
N ARG A 63 18.42 -33.95 -12.42
CA ARG A 63 19.58 -33.75 -11.54
C ARG A 63 19.25 -33.19 -10.15
N ASN A 64 18.00 -32.77 -9.91
CA ASN A 64 17.52 -32.11 -8.67
C ASN A 64 16.68 -33.08 -7.79
N TYR A 65 16.72 -34.38 -7.99
CA TYR A 65 15.94 -35.35 -7.22
C TYR A 65 14.42 -35.21 -7.29
N LYS A 66 13.89 -34.37 -8.16
CA LYS A 66 12.46 -34.28 -8.46
C LYS A 66 12.19 -35.15 -9.70
N TYR A 67 11.56 -36.30 -9.46
CA TYR A 67 11.12 -37.16 -10.55
C TYR A 67 9.79 -36.64 -11.08
N HIS A 68 9.76 -36.17 -12.32
CA HIS A 68 8.54 -35.83 -13.02
C HIS A 68 8.36 -36.79 -14.20
N ASP A 69 7.23 -37.49 -14.24
CA ASP A 69 6.85 -38.28 -15.39
C ASP A 69 5.38 -38.03 -15.74
N ILE A 70 4.96 -38.47 -16.90
CA ILE A 70 3.60 -38.34 -17.42
C ILE A 70 2.95 -39.71 -17.36
N CYS A 71 1.76 -39.82 -16.75
CA CYS A 71 1.01 -41.05 -16.76
C CYS A 71 0.69 -41.48 -18.20
N ARG A 72 1.11 -42.66 -18.60
CA ARG A 72 0.87 -43.20 -19.93
C ARG A 72 -0.62 -43.42 -20.27
N PHE A 73 -1.47 -43.47 -19.25
CA PHE A 73 -2.90 -43.73 -19.41
C PHE A 73 -3.78 -42.46 -19.40
N CYS A 74 -3.43 -41.46 -18.62
CA CYS A 74 -4.24 -40.26 -18.52
C CYS A 74 -3.52 -38.97 -18.94
N GLY A 75 -2.25 -39.02 -19.34
CA GLY A 75 -1.47 -37.92 -19.87
C GLY A 75 -1.12 -36.84 -18.83
N LYS A 76 -1.42 -37.04 -17.55
CA LYS A 76 -1.15 -36.04 -16.52
C LYS A 76 0.28 -36.13 -16.00
N LYS A 77 0.86 -34.95 -15.73
CA LYS A 77 2.21 -34.79 -15.18
C LYS A 77 2.19 -35.01 -13.66
N TYR A 78 3.18 -35.70 -13.10
CA TYR A 78 3.26 -36.12 -11.70
C TYR A 78 4.55 -35.71 -11.03
N GLU A 79 4.44 -35.56 -9.71
CA GLU A 79 5.57 -35.63 -8.80
C GLU A 79 5.68 -37.08 -8.31
N ILE A 80 6.82 -37.72 -8.54
CA ILE A 80 7.06 -39.09 -8.10
C ILE A 80 7.60 -39.07 -6.69
N ARG A 81 7.01 -39.89 -5.83
CA ARG A 81 7.53 -40.06 -4.46
C ARG A 81 7.78 -41.56 -4.19
N ARG A 82 9.04 -41.86 -3.93
CA ARG A 82 9.46 -43.13 -3.34
C ARG A 82 9.17 -43.07 -1.86
N SER A 83 8.23 -43.82 -1.29
CA SER A 83 8.11 -43.87 0.16
C SER A 83 7.14 -44.91 0.72
N ASN A 84 7.32 -45.20 2.00
CA ASN A 84 6.38 -45.88 2.86
C ASN A 84 5.01 -45.22 2.85
N LEU A 85 4.11 -45.69 2.02
CA LEU A 85 2.76 -45.17 1.79
C LEU A 85 1.83 -45.22 3.01
N LYS A 86 2.23 -45.89 4.08
CA LYS A 86 1.43 -46.04 5.29
C LYS A 86 1.03 -44.70 5.95
N ASN A 87 1.78 -43.62 5.67
CA ASN A 87 1.58 -42.32 6.28
C ASN A 87 1.24 -41.18 5.27
N TYR A 88 0.88 -41.55 4.03
CA TYR A 88 0.54 -40.54 3.03
C TYR A 88 -0.88 -40.08 3.18
N PHE A 89 -1.03 -38.82 3.58
CA PHE A 89 -2.31 -38.14 3.58
C PHE A 89 -2.19 -36.74 3.00
N PHE A 90 -3.26 -36.31 2.38
CA PHE A 90 -3.43 -34.91 1.95
C PHE A 90 -4.62 -34.34 2.69
N LEU A 91 -4.49 -33.10 3.11
CA LEU A 91 -5.52 -32.35 3.78
C LEU A 91 -5.97 -31.22 2.87
N TYR A 92 -7.26 -31.17 2.55
CA TYR A 92 -7.86 -30.11 1.76
C TYR A 92 -9.00 -29.47 2.52
N ASN A 93 -9.12 -28.13 2.38
CA ASN A 93 -10.26 -27.39 2.85
C ASN A 93 -11.15 -27.03 1.67
N VAL A 94 -12.40 -27.42 1.73
CA VAL A 94 -13.39 -27.17 0.68
C VAL A 94 -14.57 -26.42 1.26
N ALA A 95 -15.00 -25.35 0.58
CA ALA A 95 -16.21 -24.62 0.96
C ALA A 95 -17.35 -24.92 -0.03
N ILE A 96 -18.57 -24.98 0.50
CA ILE A 96 -19.81 -25.13 -0.26
C ILE A 96 -20.78 -24.08 0.21
N VAL A 97 -21.41 -23.34 -0.69
CA VAL A 97 -22.48 -22.39 -0.36
C VAL A 97 -23.81 -23.12 -0.39
N ASP A 98 -24.58 -22.98 0.69
CA ASP A 98 -25.87 -23.61 0.85
C ASP A 98 -26.94 -22.62 1.33
N ASN A 99 -28.21 -22.95 1.19
CA ASN A 99 -29.33 -22.21 1.79
C ASN A 99 -29.89 -23.03 2.94
N ILE A 100 -29.78 -22.52 4.15
CA ILE A 100 -30.31 -23.14 5.34
C ILE A 100 -31.29 -22.17 6.02
N ASN A 101 -32.55 -22.53 6.06
CA ASN A 101 -33.60 -21.71 6.67
C ASN A 101 -33.63 -20.26 6.14
N ASN A 102 -33.57 -20.09 4.83
CA ASN A 102 -33.53 -18.80 4.12
C ASN A 102 -32.32 -17.92 4.48
N LYS A 103 -31.21 -18.52 4.89
CA LYS A 103 -29.93 -17.84 5.07
C LYS A 103 -28.89 -18.51 4.18
N LEU A 104 -28.04 -17.71 3.53
CA LEU A 104 -26.83 -18.25 2.91
C LEU A 104 -25.86 -18.70 3.99
N VAL A 105 -25.34 -19.90 3.82
CA VAL A 105 -24.41 -20.51 4.76
C VAL A 105 -23.22 -21.08 3.98
N MET A 106 -22.03 -20.61 4.28
CA MET A 106 -20.81 -21.23 3.76
C MET A 106 -20.44 -22.40 4.69
N ARG A 107 -20.49 -23.61 4.16
CA ARG A 107 -20.16 -24.84 4.88
C ARG A 107 -18.74 -25.24 4.57
N TYR A 108 -17.90 -25.41 5.56
CA TYR A 108 -16.50 -25.76 5.43
C TYR A 108 -16.27 -27.22 5.76
N PHE A 109 -15.61 -27.91 4.82
CA PHE A 109 -15.29 -29.31 4.91
C PHE A 109 -13.78 -29.50 4.89
N GLN A 110 -13.31 -30.32 5.81
CA GLN A 110 -11.97 -30.84 5.80
C GLN A 110 -12.01 -32.24 5.15
N VAL A 111 -11.21 -32.40 4.10
CA VAL A 111 -11.13 -33.62 3.32
C VAL A 111 -9.77 -34.24 3.55
N TYR A 112 -9.75 -35.36 4.22
CA TYR A 112 -8.58 -36.20 4.36
C TYR A 112 -8.56 -37.19 3.19
N ARG A 113 -7.58 -37.08 2.35
CA ARG A 113 -7.28 -38.06 1.31
C ARG A 113 -6.07 -38.88 1.75
N TYR A 114 -6.27 -40.16 1.96
CA TYR A 114 -5.21 -41.07 2.40
C TYR A 114 -5.18 -42.34 1.56
N TYR A 115 -4.00 -42.93 1.45
CA TYR A 115 -3.83 -44.21 0.75
C TYR A 115 -4.25 -45.36 1.69
N ASN A 116 -5.24 -46.12 1.26
CA ASN A 116 -5.71 -47.28 2.00
C ASN A 116 -5.02 -48.55 1.49
N ASN A 117 -4.07 -49.07 2.26
CA ASN A 117 -3.26 -50.25 1.90
C ASN A 117 -4.09 -51.54 1.72
N ARG A 118 -5.26 -51.68 2.38
CA ARG A 118 -6.12 -52.87 2.27
C ARG A 118 -6.76 -52.97 0.88
N ILE A 119 -7.20 -51.83 0.35
CA ILE A 119 -7.87 -51.79 -0.96
C ILE A 119 -6.97 -51.17 -2.04
N ARG A 120 -5.72 -50.90 -1.72
CA ARG A 120 -4.67 -50.35 -2.63
C ARG A 120 -5.15 -49.17 -3.46
N ARG A 121 -5.85 -48.23 -2.85
CA ARG A 121 -6.32 -47.00 -3.51
C ARG A 121 -6.48 -45.86 -2.52
N PHE A 122 -6.51 -44.61 -3.06
CA PHE A 122 -6.83 -43.47 -2.28
C PHE A 122 -8.31 -43.44 -1.89
N THR A 123 -8.56 -43.15 -0.62
CA THR A 123 -9.89 -42.93 -0.07
C THR A 123 -9.97 -41.52 0.55
N ASN A 124 -11.17 -40.96 0.55
CA ASN A 124 -11.45 -39.68 1.15
C ASN A 124 -12.33 -39.81 2.38
N SER A 125 -11.92 -39.20 3.49
CA SER A 125 -12.77 -38.95 4.63
C SER A 125 -13.16 -37.48 4.64
N ILE A 126 -14.46 -37.19 4.65
CA ILE A 126 -15.00 -35.83 4.56
C ILE A 126 -15.67 -35.49 5.91
N ALA A 127 -15.23 -34.39 6.51
CA ALA A 127 -15.80 -33.91 7.76
C ALA A 127 -16.17 -32.42 7.64
N GLU A 128 -17.45 -32.10 7.85
CA GLU A 128 -17.88 -30.73 8.04
C GLU A 128 -17.43 -30.27 9.42
N PHE A 129 -16.72 -29.14 9.51
CA PHE A 129 -16.18 -28.65 10.78
C PHE A 129 -16.59 -27.22 11.12
N ALA A 130 -17.00 -26.41 10.12
CA ALA A 130 -17.45 -25.04 10.33
C ALA A 130 -18.56 -24.63 9.37
N ARG A 131 -19.33 -23.62 9.78
CA ARG A 131 -20.31 -22.92 8.96
C ARG A 131 -20.15 -21.42 9.21
N TYR A 132 -20.06 -20.64 8.16
CA TYR A 132 -20.12 -19.18 8.22
C TYR A 132 -21.47 -18.68 7.74
N VAL A 133 -22.08 -17.77 8.47
CA VAL A 133 -23.38 -17.15 8.14
C VAL A 133 -23.15 -15.66 7.87
N PRO A 134 -23.00 -15.24 6.59
CA PRO A 134 -22.61 -13.88 6.23
C PRO A 134 -23.58 -12.81 6.74
N GLU A 135 -24.89 -13.10 6.76
CA GLU A 135 -25.90 -12.15 7.23
C GLU A 135 -25.71 -11.75 8.69
N TYR A 136 -25.20 -12.64 9.51
CA TYR A 136 -24.94 -12.42 10.92
C TYR A 136 -23.47 -12.15 11.25
N ASP A 137 -22.60 -12.30 10.25
CA ASP A 137 -21.16 -12.24 10.40
C ASP A 137 -20.63 -13.12 11.55
N ILE A 138 -21.09 -14.38 11.58
CA ILE A 138 -20.69 -15.36 12.58
C ILE A 138 -20.19 -16.64 11.95
N THR A 139 -19.21 -17.27 12.61
CA THR A 139 -18.76 -18.63 12.31
C THR A 139 -19.17 -19.59 13.42
N LEU A 140 -19.72 -20.72 13.02
CA LEU A 140 -20.12 -21.83 13.88
C LEU A 140 -19.11 -22.97 13.71
N LEU A 141 -18.39 -23.33 14.77
CA LEU A 141 -17.45 -24.45 14.77
C LEU A 141 -18.06 -25.65 15.51
N ASN A 142 -17.97 -26.84 14.92
CA ASN A 142 -18.38 -28.07 15.59
C ASN A 142 -17.20 -28.70 16.36
N ASN A 143 -17.48 -29.70 17.20
CA ASN A 143 -16.50 -30.39 18.05
C ASN A 143 -15.46 -31.20 17.24
N ARG A 144 -15.57 -31.27 15.91
CA ARG A 144 -14.61 -31.91 14.98
C ARG A 144 -13.62 -30.92 14.39
N CYS A 145 -13.59 -29.69 14.88
CA CYS A 145 -12.59 -28.70 14.48
C CYS A 145 -11.18 -29.25 14.73
N PRO A 146 -10.24 -29.04 13.82
CA PRO A 146 -8.86 -29.50 13.98
C PRO A 146 -8.24 -29.06 15.30
N LYS A 147 -7.52 -29.98 15.95
CA LYS A 147 -6.76 -29.65 17.18
C LYS A 147 -5.67 -28.62 16.86
N GLY A 148 -5.39 -27.75 17.79
CA GLY A 148 -4.31 -26.75 17.69
C GLY A 148 -4.77 -25.34 17.26
N ILE A 149 -6.07 -25.10 17.24
CA ILE A 149 -6.62 -23.77 17.01
C ILE A 149 -7.03 -23.19 18.36
N ASN A 150 -6.22 -22.31 18.91
CA ASN A 150 -6.59 -21.51 20.08
C ASN A 150 -7.57 -20.43 19.64
N ILE A 151 -8.86 -20.69 19.82
CA ILE A 151 -9.90 -19.74 19.48
C ILE A 151 -10.68 -19.45 20.76
N TYR A 152 -10.75 -18.19 21.10
CA TYR A 152 -11.68 -17.70 22.10
C TYR A 152 -13.08 -17.76 21.49
N HIS A 153 -13.99 -18.51 22.05
CA HIS A 153 -15.38 -18.57 21.59
C HIS A 153 -16.24 -17.67 22.45
N ASP A 154 -17.22 -17.03 21.81
CA ASP A 154 -18.12 -16.13 22.51
C ASP A 154 -19.20 -16.89 23.27
N GLU A 155 -19.73 -17.99 22.71
CA GLU A 155 -20.78 -18.78 23.28
C GLU A 155 -20.85 -20.18 22.65
N GLU A 156 -21.39 -21.17 23.40
CA GLU A 156 -21.74 -22.50 22.90
C GLU A 156 -23.24 -22.69 22.80
N ILE A 157 -23.76 -23.02 21.61
CA ILE A 157 -25.19 -23.30 21.39
C ILE A 157 -25.30 -24.64 20.66
N LYS A 158 -25.92 -25.62 21.30
CA LYS A 158 -26.18 -26.98 20.73
C LYS A 158 -24.98 -27.64 20.06
N LYS A 159 -23.80 -27.60 20.65
CA LYS A 159 -22.53 -28.15 20.10
C LYS A 159 -21.88 -27.31 19.01
N TRP A 160 -22.37 -26.13 18.74
CA TRP A 160 -21.68 -25.15 17.93
C TRP A 160 -21.04 -24.13 18.85
N ARG A 161 -19.76 -23.91 18.64
CA ARG A 161 -19.03 -22.78 19.21
C ARG A 161 -19.20 -21.59 18.27
N VAL A 162 -19.71 -20.49 18.77
CA VAL A 162 -20.03 -19.29 17.99
C VAL A 162 -18.88 -18.31 18.09
N PHE A 163 -18.49 -17.75 16.95
CA PHE A 163 -17.44 -16.74 16.83
C PHE A 163 -17.95 -15.59 15.98
N ALA A 164 -17.52 -14.36 16.30
CA ALA A 164 -17.74 -13.22 15.43
C ALA A 164 -16.81 -13.29 14.21
N GLY A 165 -17.34 -12.95 13.02
CA GLY A 165 -16.62 -12.93 11.78
C GLY A 165 -16.36 -14.28 11.14
N GLU A 166 -15.62 -14.27 10.03
CA GLU A 166 -15.25 -15.45 9.27
C GLU A 166 -13.94 -16.07 9.76
N TYR A 167 -14.02 -17.32 10.22
CA TYR A 167 -12.87 -18.07 10.69
C TYR A 167 -11.77 -18.27 9.65
N TYR A 168 -12.15 -18.45 8.37
CA TYR A 168 -11.22 -18.72 7.27
C TYR A 168 -10.73 -17.48 6.52
N LYS A 169 -11.07 -16.29 6.95
CA LYS A 169 -10.61 -15.03 6.34
C LYS A 169 -9.10 -14.99 6.07
N HIS A 170 -8.32 -15.69 6.90
CA HIS A 170 -6.86 -15.69 6.82
C HIS A 170 -6.22 -17.03 6.38
N LYS A 171 -6.99 -18.10 6.23
CA LYS A 171 -6.44 -19.43 5.91
C LYS A 171 -6.80 -19.94 4.52
N GLY A 172 -7.77 -19.31 3.85
CA GLY A 172 -8.24 -19.72 2.54
C GLY A 172 -8.86 -21.12 2.50
N TYR A 173 -9.37 -21.50 1.37
CA TYR A 173 -9.81 -22.85 1.03
C TYR A 173 -9.20 -23.25 -0.32
N ASP A 174 -8.98 -24.57 -0.49
CA ASP A 174 -8.39 -25.10 -1.71
C ASP A 174 -9.38 -25.09 -2.88
N ALA A 175 -10.68 -25.14 -2.57
CA ALA A 175 -11.75 -25.05 -3.56
C ALA A 175 -13.07 -24.61 -2.93
N ILE A 176 -13.89 -23.93 -3.72
CA ILE A 176 -15.26 -23.53 -3.34
C ILE A 176 -16.26 -23.93 -4.43
N TYR A 177 -17.43 -24.45 -4.03
CA TYR A 177 -18.52 -24.80 -4.93
C TYR A 177 -19.54 -23.67 -5.02
N LEU A 178 -19.70 -23.11 -6.21
CA LEU A 178 -20.52 -21.92 -6.47
C LEU A 178 -21.50 -22.05 -7.65
N ARG A 179 -21.58 -23.24 -8.28
CA ARG A 179 -22.35 -23.43 -9.53
C ARG A 179 -23.82 -23.07 -9.40
N ASP A 180 -24.42 -23.28 -8.24
CA ASP A 180 -25.83 -23.07 -7.94
C ASP A 180 -26.10 -21.87 -7.02
N ILE A 181 -25.15 -20.92 -6.92
CA ILE A 181 -25.27 -19.80 -5.98
C ILE A 181 -26.50 -18.94 -6.22
N ASP A 182 -26.89 -18.74 -7.48
CA ASP A 182 -28.08 -17.94 -7.82
C ASP A 182 -29.39 -18.65 -7.42
N GLU A 183 -29.39 -19.99 -7.33
CA GLU A 183 -30.48 -20.77 -6.75
C GLU A 183 -30.46 -20.70 -5.23
N LYS A 184 -29.28 -20.84 -4.62
CA LYS A 184 -29.11 -20.86 -3.15
C LYS A 184 -29.43 -19.52 -2.49
N LYS A 185 -29.27 -18.39 -3.19
CA LYS A 185 -29.62 -17.08 -2.64
C LYS A 185 -31.12 -16.78 -2.58
N LYS A 186 -31.99 -17.57 -3.26
CA LYS A 186 -33.43 -17.34 -3.26
C LYS A 186 -34.01 -17.40 -1.83
N GLY A 187 -34.85 -16.42 -1.49
CA GLY A 187 -35.45 -16.30 -0.17
C GLY A 187 -34.49 -15.74 0.92
N THR A 188 -33.24 -15.43 0.60
CA THR A 188 -32.31 -14.78 1.49
C THR A 188 -32.27 -13.27 1.26
N ILE A 189 -31.60 -12.51 2.13
CA ILE A 189 -31.39 -11.06 1.93
C ILE A 189 -30.60 -10.75 0.63
N TYR A 190 -29.86 -11.72 0.10
CA TYR A 190 -29.04 -11.60 -1.11
C TYR A 190 -29.79 -11.92 -2.41
N GLN A 191 -31.10 -12.24 -2.34
CA GLN A 191 -31.85 -12.77 -3.49
C GLN A 191 -31.85 -11.89 -4.75
N TYR A 192 -31.73 -10.57 -4.60
CA TYR A 192 -31.72 -9.62 -5.73
C TYR A 192 -30.31 -9.26 -6.22
N ILE A 193 -29.28 -9.63 -5.46
CA ILE A 193 -27.90 -9.37 -5.82
C ILE A 193 -27.44 -10.40 -6.86
N PRO A 194 -26.90 -10.01 -8.02
CA PRO A 194 -26.36 -10.93 -9.03
C PRO A 194 -25.00 -11.50 -8.56
N LEU A 195 -25.03 -12.40 -7.56
CA LEU A 195 -23.83 -12.97 -6.95
C LEU A 195 -23.02 -13.80 -7.94
N GLY A 196 -23.67 -14.53 -8.85
CA GLY A 196 -22.98 -15.30 -9.89
C GLY A 196 -22.13 -14.42 -10.79
N ASP A 197 -22.65 -13.26 -11.19
CA ASP A 197 -21.92 -12.30 -12.01
C ASP A 197 -20.71 -11.73 -11.22
N ALA A 198 -20.90 -11.36 -9.96
CA ALA A 198 -19.82 -10.85 -9.12
C ALA A 198 -18.67 -11.87 -8.99
N ILE A 199 -19.02 -13.14 -8.77
CA ILE A 199 -18.05 -14.23 -8.60
C ILE A 199 -17.24 -14.45 -9.89
N ASN A 200 -17.89 -14.41 -11.05
CA ASN A 200 -17.23 -14.61 -12.34
C ASN A 200 -16.20 -13.51 -12.67
N HIS A 201 -16.28 -12.36 -12.00
CA HIS A 201 -15.33 -11.24 -12.15
C HIS A 201 -14.25 -11.19 -11.08
N LEU A 202 -14.21 -12.16 -10.15
CA LEU A 202 -13.10 -12.29 -9.21
C LEU A 202 -11.88 -12.90 -9.90
N GLU A 203 -10.72 -12.25 -9.79
CA GLU A 203 -9.44 -12.76 -10.33
C GLU A 203 -9.02 -14.06 -9.66
N ASP A 204 -9.24 -14.19 -8.36
CA ASP A 204 -8.97 -15.40 -7.59
C ASP A 204 -10.05 -15.65 -6.53
N ILE A 205 -10.76 -16.77 -6.67
CA ILE A 205 -11.82 -17.19 -5.75
C ILE A 205 -11.25 -17.82 -4.46
N ARG A 206 -9.97 -18.21 -4.45
CA ARG A 206 -9.37 -19.04 -3.38
C ARG A 206 -9.02 -18.29 -2.10
N TYR A 207 -8.80 -16.99 -2.16
CA TYR A 207 -8.42 -16.16 -1.01
C TYR A 207 -9.46 -15.07 -0.78
N ASN A 208 -9.68 -14.66 0.43
CA ASN A 208 -10.48 -13.55 0.95
C ASN A 208 -11.50 -12.82 0.03
N ASN A 209 -11.34 -12.93 -1.29
CA ASN A 209 -12.14 -12.23 -2.28
C ASN A 209 -13.61 -12.64 -2.25
N PHE A 210 -13.90 -13.93 -1.98
CA PHE A 210 -15.29 -14.39 -1.88
C PHE A 210 -15.98 -13.85 -0.61
N TYR A 211 -15.28 -13.80 0.53
CA TYR A 211 -15.79 -13.17 1.73
C TYR A 211 -16.08 -11.68 1.49
N ASN A 212 -15.20 -10.97 0.79
CA ASN A 212 -15.37 -9.57 0.48
C ASN A 212 -16.67 -9.28 -0.28
N ILE A 213 -17.20 -10.22 -1.08
CA ILE A 213 -18.51 -10.08 -1.72
C ILE A 213 -19.61 -9.86 -0.67
N PHE A 214 -19.62 -10.64 0.41
CA PHE A 214 -20.65 -10.50 1.46
C PHE A 214 -20.45 -9.24 2.29
N GLU A 215 -19.21 -8.81 2.51
CA GLU A 215 -18.91 -7.51 3.13
C GLU A 215 -19.43 -6.36 2.26
N LYS A 216 -19.19 -6.40 0.95
CA LYS A 216 -19.71 -5.41 0.01
C LYS A 216 -21.23 -5.48 -0.15
N ALA A 217 -21.81 -6.67 -0.04
CA ALA A 217 -23.26 -6.87 -0.15
C ALA A 217 -24.08 -6.24 1.01
N LYS A 218 -23.43 -5.76 2.05
CA LYS A 218 -24.04 -4.93 3.11
C LYS A 218 -24.42 -3.54 2.62
N TYR A 219 -23.85 -3.07 1.50
CA TYR A 219 -24.11 -1.76 0.91
C TYR A 219 -25.16 -1.86 -0.22
N GLU A 220 -26.21 -1.05 -0.18
CA GLU A 220 -27.23 -0.99 -1.24
C GLU A 220 -26.62 -0.72 -2.62
N SER A 221 -25.55 0.05 -2.66
CA SER A 221 -24.80 0.37 -3.88
C SER A 221 -24.18 -0.85 -4.55
N PHE A 222 -23.83 -1.89 -3.81
CA PHE A 222 -23.24 -3.11 -4.36
C PHE A 222 -24.17 -3.78 -5.38
N GLU A 223 -25.43 -3.99 -5.02
CA GLU A 223 -26.45 -4.56 -5.90
C GLU A 223 -26.64 -3.68 -7.15
N LEU A 224 -26.73 -2.35 -6.96
CA LEU A 224 -26.88 -1.41 -8.06
C LEU A 224 -25.70 -1.46 -9.03
N LEU A 225 -24.48 -1.39 -8.54
CA LEU A 225 -23.27 -1.42 -9.35
C LEU A 225 -23.15 -2.72 -10.16
N LEU A 226 -23.48 -3.87 -9.55
CA LEU A 226 -23.53 -5.15 -10.25
C LEU A 226 -24.58 -5.18 -11.35
N LYS A 227 -25.80 -4.68 -11.09
CA LYS A 227 -26.86 -4.56 -12.10
C LYS A 227 -26.48 -3.62 -13.25
N LEU A 228 -25.67 -2.59 -12.95
CA LEU A 228 -25.07 -1.71 -13.95
C LEU A 228 -23.85 -2.34 -14.64
N LYS A 229 -23.41 -3.54 -14.25
CA LYS A 229 -22.22 -4.22 -14.77
C LYS A 229 -20.93 -3.39 -14.62
N LEU A 230 -20.83 -2.66 -13.52
CA LEU A 230 -19.64 -1.90 -13.10
C LEU A 230 -18.93 -2.71 -12.01
N TYR A 231 -18.35 -3.84 -12.41
CA TYR A 231 -17.87 -4.88 -11.51
C TYR A 231 -16.69 -4.43 -10.66
N ASN A 232 -15.76 -3.70 -11.24
CA ASN A 232 -14.59 -3.18 -10.51
C ASN A 232 -15.03 -2.24 -9.37
N LEU A 233 -15.95 -1.31 -9.65
CA LEU A 233 -16.50 -0.41 -8.63
C LEU A 233 -17.31 -1.17 -7.57
N ALA A 234 -18.08 -2.19 -7.97
CA ALA A 234 -18.83 -3.00 -7.03
C ALA A 234 -17.94 -3.77 -6.07
N LEU A 235 -16.96 -4.50 -6.60
CA LEU A 235 -16.13 -5.41 -5.82
C LEU A 235 -15.12 -4.69 -4.92
N ASN A 236 -14.65 -3.52 -5.33
CA ASN A 236 -13.60 -2.82 -4.60
C ASN A 236 -14.08 -1.61 -3.79
N HIS A 237 -15.15 -0.91 -4.24
CA HIS A 237 -15.50 0.41 -3.73
C HIS A 237 -17.01 0.64 -3.52
N ALA A 238 -17.82 -0.39 -3.35
CA ALA A 238 -19.27 -0.25 -3.18
C ALA A 238 -19.66 0.71 -2.05
N GLU A 239 -18.90 0.73 -0.94
CA GLU A 239 -19.11 1.60 0.22
C GLU A 239 -19.04 3.11 -0.09
N TRP A 240 -18.46 3.50 -1.20
CA TRP A 240 -18.27 4.91 -1.53
C TRP A 240 -19.42 5.50 -2.37
N PHE A 241 -20.39 4.65 -2.80
CA PHE A 241 -21.52 5.06 -3.65
C PHE A 241 -22.84 5.09 -2.88
N PHE A 242 -22.83 5.63 -1.66
CA PHE A 242 -23.99 5.67 -0.76
C PHE A 242 -25.00 6.77 -1.12
N GLU A 243 -24.66 7.77 -1.93
CA GLU A 243 -25.58 8.84 -2.32
C GLU A 243 -26.75 8.30 -3.16
N LYS A 244 -27.98 8.65 -2.76
CA LYS A 244 -29.20 8.33 -3.50
C LYS A 244 -29.48 9.46 -4.50
N GLY A 245 -29.97 9.12 -5.69
CA GLY A 245 -30.34 10.09 -6.70
C GLY A 245 -30.01 9.69 -8.13
N SER A 246 -29.90 10.70 -9.02
CA SER A 246 -29.61 10.48 -10.43
C SER A 246 -28.22 9.86 -10.63
N PHE A 247 -27.99 9.33 -11.83
CA PHE A 247 -26.67 8.81 -12.22
C PHE A 247 -25.57 9.86 -12.03
N GLU A 248 -25.84 11.09 -12.47
CA GLU A 248 -24.91 12.20 -12.36
C GLU A 248 -24.56 12.54 -10.91
N LYS A 249 -25.57 12.54 -10.04
CA LYS A 249 -25.35 12.80 -8.61
C LYS A 249 -24.49 11.71 -7.98
N ARG A 250 -24.77 10.45 -8.30
CA ARG A 250 -24.06 9.29 -7.73
C ARG A 250 -22.63 9.14 -8.23
N PHE A 251 -22.43 9.32 -9.54
CA PHE A 251 -21.12 9.08 -10.18
C PHE A 251 -20.32 10.36 -10.47
N GLY A 252 -20.92 11.54 -10.35
CA GLY A 252 -20.26 12.81 -10.65
C GLY A 252 -19.93 13.01 -12.14
N VAL A 253 -20.50 12.20 -13.03
CA VAL A 253 -20.30 12.24 -14.48
C VAL A 253 -21.63 12.14 -15.21
N LYS A 254 -21.69 12.63 -16.44
CA LYS A 254 -22.89 12.59 -17.28
C LYS A 254 -23.32 11.15 -17.58
N LYS A 255 -24.65 10.91 -17.64
CA LYS A 255 -25.23 9.58 -17.92
C LYS A 255 -24.75 8.98 -19.23
N ASN A 256 -24.46 9.79 -20.25
CA ASN A 256 -23.96 9.32 -21.54
C ASN A 256 -22.52 8.70 -21.44
N PHE A 257 -21.84 8.80 -20.30
CA PHE A 257 -20.57 8.11 -20.07
C PHE A 257 -20.72 6.67 -19.57
N TYR A 258 -21.97 6.25 -19.28
CA TYR A 258 -22.23 4.92 -18.74
C TYR A 258 -21.67 3.78 -19.62
N ASP A 259 -21.92 3.82 -20.93
CA ASP A 259 -21.45 2.78 -21.86
C ASP A 259 -19.91 2.72 -21.90
N PHE A 260 -19.25 3.87 -21.80
CA PHE A 260 -17.80 3.96 -21.67
C PHE A 260 -17.32 3.32 -20.35
N MET A 261 -17.94 3.67 -19.21
CA MET A 261 -17.61 3.12 -17.90
C MET A 261 -17.76 1.60 -17.88
N LYS A 262 -18.88 1.09 -18.41
CA LYS A 262 -19.17 -0.34 -18.52
C LYS A 262 -18.18 -1.07 -19.44
N LYS A 263 -17.92 -0.51 -20.63
CA LYS A 263 -17.01 -1.11 -21.61
C LYS A 263 -15.60 -1.33 -21.05
N HIS A 264 -15.12 -0.42 -20.23
CA HIS A 264 -13.77 -0.45 -19.69
C HIS A 264 -13.69 -1.00 -18.26
N ASP A 265 -14.86 -1.33 -17.65
CA ASP A 265 -14.99 -1.74 -16.25
C ASP A 265 -14.11 -0.89 -15.33
N ILE A 266 -14.33 0.44 -15.40
CA ILE A 266 -13.44 1.45 -14.84
C ILE A 266 -13.24 1.29 -13.34
N SER A 267 -12.01 1.55 -12.87
CA SER A 267 -11.70 1.63 -11.45
C SER A 267 -12.19 2.94 -10.83
N TYR A 268 -12.13 3.03 -9.51
CA TYR A 268 -12.48 4.26 -8.79
C TYR A 268 -11.55 5.42 -9.16
N GLU A 269 -10.27 5.15 -9.31
CA GLU A 269 -9.27 6.15 -9.73
C GLU A 269 -9.54 6.62 -11.16
N GLU A 270 -9.90 5.70 -12.06
CA GLU A 270 -10.29 6.04 -13.42
C GLU A 270 -11.58 6.90 -13.46
N LEU A 271 -12.56 6.57 -12.59
CA LEU A 271 -13.76 7.40 -12.42
C LEU A 271 -13.43 8.79 -11.86
N TYR A 272 -12.53 8.87 -10.89
CA TYR A 272 -12.10 10.14 -10.32
C TYR A 272 -11.50 11.06 -11.41
N VAL A 273 -10.60 10.54 -12.22
CA VAL A 273 -10.01 11.29 -13.35
C VAL A 273 -11.09 11.65 -14.39
N LEU A 274 -12.01 10.73 -14.68
CA LEU A 274 -13.12 11.00 -15.60
C LEU A 274 -13.99 12.17 -15.11
N LYS A 275 -14.23 12.27 -13.79
CA LYS A 275 -14.91 13.44 -13.18
C LYS A 275 -14.17 14.75 -13.42
N LEU A 276 -12.86 14.74 -13.33
CA LEU A 276 -12.04 15.95 -13.51
C LEU A 276 -12.01 16.40 -14.97
N ILE A 277 -11.84 15.48 -15.91
CA ILE A 277 -11.67 15.82 -17.32
C ILE A 277 -12.99 15.94 -18.08
N GLN A 278 -14.08 15.34 -17.56
CA GLN A 278 -15.40 15.28 -18.21
C GLN A 278 -15.35 14.83 -19.69
N ARG A 279 -14.40 13.94 -20.00
CA ARG A 279 -14.18 13.42 -21.37
C ARG A 279 -13.89 11.91 -21.32
N PRO A 280 -14.71 11.06 -21.94
CA PRO A 280 -14.56 9.61 -21.92
C PRO A 280 -13.45 9.15 -22.88
N ASN A 281 -12.21 9.18 -22.43
CA ASN A 281 -11.05 8.69 -23.16
C ASN A 281 -10.11 7.93 -22.21
N ILE A 282 -10.07 6.60 -22.34
CA ILE A 282 -9.36 5.72 -21.43
C ILE A 282 -7.83 5.90 -21.50
N GLU A 283 -7.28 6.24 -22.66
CA GLU A 283 -5.83 6.47 -22.80
C GLU A 283 -5.38 7.74 -22.08
N ILE A 284 -6.18 8.81 -22.16
CA ILE A 284 -5.93 10.04 -21.42
C ILE A 284 -6.03 9.78 -19.92
N ILE A 285 -7.09 9.09 -19.48
CA ILE A 285 -7.30 8.75 -18.07
C ILE A 285 -6.11 7.96 -17.52
N ARG A 286 -5.72 6.89 -18.20
CA ARG A 286 -4.57 6.05 -17.76
C ARG A 286 -3.23 6.78 -17.85
N SER A 287 -3.05 7.70 -18.79
CA SER A 287 -1.87 8.55 -18.85
C SER A 287 -1.78 9.46 -17.63
N LEU A 288 -2.88 10.09 -17.21
CA LEU A 288 -2.95 10.93 -16.01
C LEU A 288 -2.68 10.13 -14.74
N LEU A 289 -3.27 8.95 -14.61
CA LEU A 289 -3.00 8.06 -13.46
C LEU A 289 -1.53 7.64 -13.38
N ARG A 290 -0.90 7.37 -14.52
CA ARG A 290 0.52 6.99 -14.57
C ARG A 290 1.42 8.10 -14.07
N ILE A 291 1.17 9.36 -14.42
CA ILE A 291 2.01 10.49 -13.99
C ILE A 291 1.70 10.98 -12.57
N SER A 292 0.53 10.61 -12.01
CA SER A 292 0.13 11.03 -10.65
C SER A 292 0.65 10.11 -9.54
N PHE A 293 1.19 8.93 -9.86
CA PHE A 293 1.67 7.94 -8.88
C PHE A 293 0.72 7.72 -7.70
N SER A 294 -0.59 7.64 -7.97
CA SER A 294 -1.67 7.45 -6.99
C SER A 294 -2.04 8.68 -6.13
N ASN A 295 -1.40 9.83 -6.32
CA ASN A 295 -1.82 11.06 -5.66
C ASN A 295 -2.79 11.87 -6.56
N LEU A 296 -4.07 11.53 -6.46
CA LEU A 296 -5.12 12.14 -7.30
C LEU A 296 -5.33 13.64 -7.01
N ASN A 297 -5.06 14.10 -5.78
CA ASN A 297 -5.20 15.51 -5.41
C ASN A 297 -4.24 16.42 -6.19
N ASP A 298 -3.09 15.90 -6.62
CA ASP A 298 -2.16 16.69 -7.41
C ASP A 298 -2.67 16.94 -8.83
N LEU A 299 -3.55 16.06 -9.36
CA LEU A 299 -4.25 16.34 -10.61
C LEU A 299 -5.23 17.52 -10.49
N GLU A 300 -5.95 17.63 -9.36
CA GLU A 300 -6.82 18.79 -9.11
C GLU A 300 -6.00 20.08 -9.04
N LYS A 301 -4.88 20.08 -8.32
CA LYS A 301 -3.99 21.26 -8.25
C LYS A 301 -3.48 21.64 -9.64
N ALA A 302 -3.01 20.67 -10.44
CA ALA A 302 -2.53 20.94 -11.79
C ALA A 302 -3.62 21.46 -12.72
N ASN A 303 -4.87 21.01 -12.55
CA ASN A 303 -6.03 21.47 -13.33
C ASN A 303 -6.34 22.97 -13.14
N ASN A 304 -5.89 23.59 -12.04
CA ASN A 304 -6.01 25.03 -11.84
C ASN A 304 -5.09 25.84 -12.79
N TYR A 305 -4.04 25.24 -13.30
CA TYR A 305 -3.06 25.92 -14.17
C TYR A 305 -3.21 25.54 -15.63
N ILE A 306 -3.57 24.29 -15.92
CA ILE A 306 -3.67 23.77 -17.28
C ILE A 306 -4.70 22.64 -17.37
N SER A 307 -5.40 22.55 -18.50
CA SER A 307 -6.28 21.40 -18.77
C SER A 307 -5.53 20.09 -18.67
N LEU A 308 -6.05 19.16 -17.87
CA LEU A 308 -5.44 17.83 -17.68
C LEU A 308 -5.30 17.04 -18.99
N VAL A 309 -6.21 17.24 -19.96
CA VAL A 309 -6.10 16.61 -21.29
C VAL A 309 -4.82 17.05 -21.99
N LYS A 310 -4.51 18.36 -21.97
CA LYS A 310 -3.27 18.89 -22.55
C LYS A 310 -2.05 18.40 -21.79
N LEU A 311 -2.15 18.30 -20.46
CA LEU A 311 -1.07 17.81 -19.63
C LEU A 311 -0.77 16.32 -19.92
N ALA A 312 -1.79 15.49 -20.12
CA ALA A 312 -1.64 14.10 -20.51
C ALA A 312 -0.96 13.94 -21.89
N GLU A 313 -1.33 14.78 -22.85
CA GLU A 313 -0.70 14.78 -24.17
C GLU A 313 0.77 15.24 -24.10
N TYR A 314 1.01 16.31 -23.34
CA TYR A 314 2.35 16.82 -23.12
C TYR A 314 3.25 15.81 -22.41
N SER A 315 2.78 15.13 -21.38
CA SER A 315 3.56 14.14 -20.63
C SER A 315 4.12 13.01 -21.50
N LYS A 316 3.42 12.65 -22.59
CA LYS A 316 3.87 11.61 -23.54
C LYS A 316 5.13 12.03 -24.33
N THR A 317 5.39 13.32 -24.43
CA THR A 317 6.54 13.88 -25.16
C THR A 317 7.74 14.18 -24.27
N GLN A 318 7.59 13.99 -22.95
CA GLN A 318 8.63 14.32 -21.96
C GLN A 318 9.22 13.08 -21.32
N ASN A 319 10.50 13.11 -21.03
CA ASN A 319 11.18 12.08 -20.24
C ASN A 319 11.07 12.41 -18.74
N ASN A 320 10.90 11.39 -17.90
CA ASN A 320 10.86 11.52 -16.45
C ASN A 320 9.84 12.55 -15.91
N PHE A 321 8.68 12.65 -16.58
CA PHE A 321 7.62 13.57 -16.18
C PHE A 321 6.73 12.94 -15.09
N SER A 322 6.52 13.67 -13.99
CA SER A 322 5.49 13.38 -12.99
C SER A 322 4.71 14.64 -12.63
N ILE A 323 3.52 14.47 -12.13
CA ILE A 323 2.67 15.58 -11.70
C ILE A 323 3.31 16.35 -10.53
N GLN A 324 3.99 15.66 -9.63
CA GLN A 324 4.71 16.25 -8.51
C GLN A 324 5.80 17.21 -9.00
N LEU A 325 6.69 16.73 -9.87
CA LEU A 325 7.74 17.59 -10.44
C LEU A 325 7.16 18.76 -11.21
N TYR A 326 6.01 18.56 -11.88
CA TYR A 326 5.33 19.62 -12.58
C TYR A 326 4.82 20.72 -11.63
N LEU A 327 4.19 20.34 -10.53
CA LEU A 327 3.74 21.29 -9.51
C LEU A 327 4.92 22.02 -8.85
N ASP A 328 5.99 21.30 -8.53
CA ASP A 328 7.23 21.90 -8.01
C ASP A 328 7.81 22.93 -8.99
N TYR A 329 7.77 22.62 -10.29
CA TYR A 329 8.21 23.59 -11.32
C TYR A 329 7.32 24.84 -11.35
N ILE A 330 6.00 24.69 -11.28
CA ILE A 330 5.06 25.82 -11.21
C ILE A 330 5.32 26.67 -9.98
N ASP A 331 5.47 26.05 -8.83
CA ASP A 331 5.79 26.74 -7.57
C ASP A 331 7.11 27.51 -7.66
N ASN A 332 8.12 26.94 -8.27
CA ASN A 332 9.40 27.61 -8.51
C ASN A 332 9.23 28.86 -9.39
N LEU A 333 8.44 28.77 -10.47
CA LEU A 333 8.16 29.92 -11.32
C LEU A 333 7.45 31.03 -10.53
N MET A 334 6.47 30.70 -9.70
CA MET A 334 5.74 31.66 -8.87
C MET A 334 6.66 32.31 -7.84
N LYS A 335 7.50 31.54 -7.15
CA LYS A 335 8.46 32.05 -6.14
C LYS A 335 9.42 33.09 -6.74
N ILE A 336 9.83 32.93 -8.00
CA ILE A 336 10.73 33.88 -8.67
C ILE A 336 10.00 34.93 -9.51
N GLY A 337 8.65 35.04 -9.36
CA GLY A 337 7.84 36.07 -10.03
C GLY A 337 7.73 35.92 -11.54
N ILE A 338 7.92 34.72 -12.09
CA ILE A 338 7.79 34.47 -13.53
C ILE A 338 6.33 34.25 -13.89
N PRO A 339 5.72 35.01 -14.81
CA PRO A 339 4.34 34.83 -15.22
C PRO A 339 4.11 33.46 -15.86
N LEU A 340 3.01 32.78 -15.47
CA LEU A 340 2.62 31.46 -15.95
C LEU A 340 1.97 31.55 -17.34
N THR A 341 2.75 31.86 -18.37
CA THR A 341 2.29 31.88 -19.76
C THR A 341 2.18 30.45 -20.30
N LYS A 342 1.38 30.25 -21.37
CA LYS A 342 1.23 28.94 -22.02
C LYS A 342 2.58 28.29 -22.38
N LYS A 343 3.56 29.07 -22.85
CA LYS A 343 4.91 28.59 -23.18
C LYS A 343 5.70 28.16 -21.93
N LYS A 344 5.43 28.79 -20.78
CA LYS A 344 6.06 28.43 -19.50
C LYS A 344 5.39 27.23 -18.86
N LEU A 345 4.08 27.08 -19.01
CA LEU A 345 3.35 25.92 -18.51
C LEU A 345 3.72 24.61 -19.24
N LEU A 346 4.13 24.70 -20.54
CA LEU A 346 4.49 23.55 -21.37
C LEU A 346 5.84 23.82 -22.06
N PRO A 347 6.96 23.83 -21.34
CA PRO A 347 8.29 24.03 -21.94
C PRO A 347 8.64 22.87 -22.88
N ALA A 348 9.44 23.15 -23.91
CA ALA A 348 9.85 22.13 -24.88
C ALA A 348 10.60 20.95 -24.23
N ASN A 349 11.48 21.25 -23.27
CA ASN A 349 12.16 20.26 -22.43
C ASN A 349 11.84 20.55 -20.98
N PHE A 350 11.02 19.69 -20.38
CA PHE A 350 10.55 19.85 -19.01
C PHE A 350 11.67 19.71 -17.99
N SER A 351 12.49 18.68 -18.09
CA SER A 351 13.57 18.42 -17.13
C SER A 351 14.54 19.58 -17.03
N GLU A 352 14.97 20.11 -18.18
CA GLU A 352 15.85 21.27 -18.22
C GLU A 352 15.20 22.53 -17.63
N ALA A 353 13.92 22.77 -17.96
CA ALA A 353 13.17 23.91 -17.44
C ALA A 353 12.99 23.84 -15.91
N HIS A 354 12.72 22.64 -15.37
CA HIS A 354 12.65 22.39 -13.95
C HIS A 354 13.98 22.66 -13.25
N ASP A 355 15.09 22.12 -13.76
CA ASP A 355 16.42 22.33 -13.20
C ASP A 355 16.85 23.80 -13.21
N ILE A 356 16.54 24.52 -14.30
CA ILE A 356 16.80 25.97 -14.40
C ILE A 356 15.96 26.73 -13.36
N SER A 357 14.69 26.37 -13.16
CA SER A 357 13.82 27.00 -12.19
C SER A 357 14.34 26.81 -10.76
N MET A 358 14.72 25.61 -10.39
CA MET A 358 15.32 25.30 -9.09
C MET A 358 16.59 26.11 -8.82
N LYS A 359 17.49 26.18 -9.80
CA LYS A 359 18.72 26.99 -9.69
C LYS A 359 18.40 28.46 -9.44
N LYS A 360 17.41 29.03 -10.17
CA LYS A 360 17.00 30.43 -10.01
C LYS A 360 16.40 30.71 -8.64
N VAL A 361 15.53 29.80 -8.13
CA VAL A 361 14.98 29.93 -6.77
C VAL A 361 16.11 29.94 -5.75
N LYS A 362 17.06 29.02 -5.83
CA LYS A 362 18.18 28.96 -4.89
C LYS A 362 19.06 30.21 -4.94
N ILE A 363 19.29 30.79 -6.15
CA ILE A 363 20.01 32.06 -6.27
C ILE A 363 19.23 33.22 -5.60
N ALA A 364 17.92 33.28 -5.82
CA ALA A 364 17.08 34.30 -5.22
C ALA A 364 17.03 34.19 -3.68
N GLU A 365 16.90 32.99 -3.15
CA GLU A 365 16.92 32.70 -1.70
C GLU A 365 18.27 33.09 -1.08
N ASN A 366 19.38 32.73 -1.72
CA ASN A 366 20.72 33.10 -1.26
C ASN A 366 20.94 34.60 -1.27
N LYS A 367 20.42 35.32 -2.28
CA LYS A 367 20.50 36.78 -2.34
C LYS A 367 19.72 37.45 -1.20
N LEU A 368 18.49 36.99 -0.95
CA LEU A 368 17.66 37.49 0.14
C LEU A 368 18.30 37.21 1.51
N LEU A 369 18.88 36.02 1.67
CA LEU A 369 19.59 35.67 2.91
C LEU A 369 20.83 36.54 3.12
N ASP A 370 21.59 36.81 2.05
CA ASP A 370 22.77 37.68 2.11
C ASP A 370 22.38 39.15 2.50
N GLU A 371 21.26 39.67 1.97
CA GLU A 371 20.74 40.98 2.32
C GLU A 371 20.37 41.05 3.79
N LYS A 372 19.69 40.06 4.34
CA LYS A 372 19.37 39.98 5.77
C LYS A 372 20.63 39.91 6.65
N ILE A 373 21.62 39.12 6.24
CA ILE A 373 22.90 39.02 6.96
C ILE A 373 23.61 40.40 7.00
N LYS A 374 23.63 41.12 5.87
CA LYS A 374 24.18 42.46 5.81
C LYS A 374 23.43 43.43 6.74
N GLN A 375 22.12 43.40 6.81
CA GLN A 375 21.33 44.19 7.76
C GLN A 375 21.71 43.83 9.20
N ARG A 376 21.80 42.53 9.52
CA ARG A 376 22.19 42.07 10.85
C ARG A 376 23.61 42.52 11.22
N TYR A 377 24.54 42.47 10.26
CA TYR A 377 25.89 43.02 10.46
C TYR A 377 25.84 44.51 10.84
N GLU A 378 25.05 45.33 10.15
CA GLU A 378 24.93 46.77 10.47
C GLU A 378 24.43 47.01 11.90
N GLU A 379 23.51 46.20 12.40
CA GLU A 379 23.02 46.23 13.78
C GLU A 379 24.11 45.85 14.79
N LEU A 380 24.90 44.85 14.48
CA LEU A 380 25.87 44.23 15.39
C LEU A 380 27.27 44.80 15.27
N LYS A 381 27.61 45.59 14.24
CA LYS A 381 28.95 46.14 14.07
C LYS A 381 29.41 47.05 15.21
N ARG A 382 28.48 47.62 16.01
CA ARG A 382 28.78 48.35 17.24
C ARG A 382 29.53 47.50 18.29
N ASN A 383 29.38 46.15 18.20
CA ASN A 383 30.02 45.19 19.08
C ASN A 383 31.44 44.81 18.60
N ASN A 384 31.94 45.44 17.53
CA ASN A 384 33.32 45.24 17.11
C ASN A 384 34.27 45.63 18.22
N TYR A 385 35.31 44.83 18.43
CA TYR A 385 36.31 45.12 19.43
C TYR A 385 37.68 44.62 18.98
N ASN A 386 38.74 45.30 19.38
CA ASN A 386 40.11 44.89 19.11
C ASN A 386 41.03 45.25 20.27
N ASP A 387 42.12 44.55 20.39
CA ASP A 387 43.27 44.90 21.22
C ASP A 387 44.53 44.98 20.32
N ASN A 388 45.71 44.83 20.91
CA ASN A 388 47.00 44.87 20.17
C ASN A 388 47.27 43.59 19.36
N LYS A 389 46.48 42.53 19.53
CA LYS A 389 46.74 41.20 18.94
C LYS A 389 45.56 40.64 18.16
N PHE A 390 44.35 40.85 18.68
CA PHE A 390 43.12 40.27 18.17
C PHE A 390 42.09 41.33 17.79
N CYS A 391 41.20 40.92 16.86
CA CYS A 391 39.98 41.67 16.56
C CYS A 391 38.79 40.68 16.42
N ILE A 392 37.62 41.12 16.84
CA ILE A 392 36.35 40.39 16.70
C ILE A 392 35.31 41.25 16.01
N ARG A 393 34.57 40.64 15.09
CA ARG A 393 33.49 41.28 14.35
C ARG A 393 32.37 40.28 14.06
N PRO A 394 31.11 40.73 13.86
CA PRO A 394 30.04 39.87 13.38
C PRO A 394 30.26 39.40 11.94
N ALA A 395 29.54 38.37 11.56
CA ALA A 395 29.50 37.88 10.17
C ALA A 395 28.91 38.99 9.25
N LYS A 396 29.60 39.28 8.13
CA LYS A 396 29.29 40.42 7.27
C LYS A 396 28.41 40.08 6.08
N THR A 397 28.61 38.91 5.51
CA THR A 397 27.89 38.44 4.33
C THR A 397 27.68 36.92 4.39
N LEU A 398 26.79 36.41 3.57
CA LEU A 398 26.60 34.96 3.43
C LEU A 398 27.90 34.26 2.98
N ASN A 399 28.66 34.92 2.11
CA ASN A 399 29.96 34.37 1.65
C ASN A 399 30.99 34.36 2.80
N ASP A 400 31.00 35.37 3.66
CA ASP A 400 31.84 35.44 4.85
C ASP A 400 31.58 34.22 5.80
N MET A 401 30.29 33.86 5.99
CA MET A 401 29.91 32.67 6.76
C MET A 401 30.35 31.37 6.06
N LYS A 402 30.28 31.32 4.74
CA LYS A 402 30.73 30.17 3.95
C LYS A 402 32.25 29.99 4.04
N ASP A 403 33.01 31.07 3.93
CA ASP A 403 34.48 31.06 4.03
C ASP A 403 34.93 30.65 5.44
N GLU A 404 34.25 31.14 6.46
CA GLU A 404 34.46 30.70 7.85
C GLU A 404 34.23 29.21 8.01
N SER A 405 33.09 28.71 7.52
CA SER A 405 32.73 27.28 7.59
C SER A 405 33.79 26.42 6.91
N ASN A 406 34.28 26.82 5.73
CA ASN A 406 35.31 26.11 4.97
C ASN A 406 36.66 26.11 5.68
N GLN A 407 37.11 27.26 6.21
CA GLN A 407 38.39 27.39 6.88
C GLN A 407 38.41 26.65 8.23
N GLN A 408 37.31 26.78 8.99
CA GLN A 408 37.15 26.15 10.31
C GLN A 408 36.73 24.68 10.24
N ASN A 409 36.24 24.22 9.07
CA ASN A 409 35.64 22.91 8.90
C ASN A 409 34.53 22.66 9.94
N ASN A 410 33.58 23.58 10.02
CA ASN A 410 32.45 23.57 10.92
C ASN A 410 31.11 23.82 10.17
N CYS A 411 29.98 23.78 10.87
CA CYS A 411 28.65 23.89 10.30
C CYS A 411 28.06 25.32 10.36
N VAL A 412 28.88 26.37 10.55
CA VAL A 412 28.36 27.73 10.74
C VAL A 412 27.56 28.23 9.53
N TYR A 413 27.98 27.92 8.31
CA TYR A 413 27.23 28.26 7.09
C TYR A 413 25.89 27.51 7.01
N SER A 414 25.91 26.19 7.16
CA SER A 414 24.70 25.36 6.94
C SER A 414 23.65 25.49 8.04
N ASN A 415 24.08 25.66 9.30
CA ASN A 415 23.17 25.56 10.44
C ASN A 415 22.85 26.90 11.09
N TYR A 416 23.68 27.94 10.82
CA TYR A 416 23.55 29.23 11.53
C TYR A 416 23.25 30.41 10.62
N SER A 417 23.40 30.33 9.29
CA SER A 417 23.16 31.47 8.40
C SER A 417 21.75 32.03 8.52
N GLU A 418 20.73 31.16 8.49
CA GLU A 418 19.34 31.60 8.65
C GLU A 418 19.03 32.09 10.07
N LYS A 419 19.57 31.44 11.09
CA LYS A 419 19.39 31.83 12.49
C LYS A 419 19.98 33.20 12.76
N TYR A 420 21.18 33.45 12.24
CA TYR A 420 21.86 34.72 12.33
C TYR A 420 21.09 35.83 11.58
N ALA A 421 20.69 35.57 10.33
CA ALA A 421 19.92 36.49 9.52
C ALA A 421 18.58 36.90 10.16
N ASN A 422 17.95 35.99 10.91
CA ASN A 422 16.68 36.22 11.59
C ASN A 422 16.84 36.68 13.07
N GLY A 423 18.08 36.94 13.53
CA GLY A 423 18.36 37.44 14.89
C GLY A 423 18.13 36.44 16.01
N ILE A 424 18.03 35.15 15.70
CA ILE A 424 17.87 34.08 16.70
C ILE A 424 19.17 33.85 17.48
N THR A 425 20.31 34.05 16.82
CA THR A 425 21.65 33.94 17.42
C THR A 425 22.58 34.90 16.71
N ASP A 426 23.62 35.38 17.40
CA ASP A 426 24.63 36.24 16.83
C ASP A 426 25.93 35.42 16.59
N ILE A 427 26.51 35.62 15.42
CA ILE A 427 27.74 34.96 15.04
C ILE A 427 28.85 35.99 14.83
N TYR A 428 29.94 35.78 15.56
CA TYR A 428 31.12 36.61 15.48
C TYR A 428 32.36 35.81 15.10
N PHE A 429 33.29 36.48 14.44
CA PHE A 429 34.55 35.92 13.99
C PHE A 429 35.71 36.61 14.70
N LEU A 430 36.46 35.84 15.50
CA LEU A 430 37.73 36.30 16.08
C LEU A 430 38.85 36.08 15.06
N ARG A 431 39.69 37.06 14.91
CA ARG A 431 40.84 37.10 14.01
C ARG A 431 42.07 37.63 14.71
N THR A 432 43.27 37.35 14.19
CA THR A 432 44.47 38.10 14.57
C THR A 432 44.58 39.37 13.72
N LEU A 433 45.05 40.49 14.31
CA LEU A 433 45.30 41.72 13.57
C LEU A 433 46.33 41.54 12.43
N LYS A 434 47.28 40.62 12.57
CA LYS A 434 48.25 40.31 11.54
C LYS A 434 47.65 39.63 10.32
N ASN A 435 46.59 38.84 10.50
CA ASN A 435 45.93 38.07 9.45
C ASN A 435 44.40 38.13 9.61
N PRO A 436 43.77 39.28 9.30
CA PRO A 436 42.35 39.53 9.54
C PRO A 436 41.43 38.67 8.64
N ASP A 437 41.93 38.16 7.53
CA ASP A 437 41.16 37.31 6.61
C ASP A 437 41.25 35.82 6.95
N LYS A 438 42.15 35.44 7.87
CA LYS A 438 42.31 34.04 8.28
C LYS A 438 41.46 33.73 9.49
N SER A 439 40.57 32.71 9.36
CA SER A 439 39.73 32.23 10.43
C SER A 439 40.57 31.74 11.64
N LEU A 440 40.17 32.19 12.84
CA LEU A 440 40.80 31.79 14.08
C LEU A 440 39.79 31.11 15.01
N VAL A 441 38.73 31.85 15.46
CA VAL A 441 37.68 31.30 16.31
C VAL A 441 36.32 31.77 15.80
N THR A 442 35.37 30.84 15.71
CA THR A 442 33.96 31.12 15.49
C THR A 442 33.26 31.22 16.86
N VAL A 443 32.53 32.31 17.10
CA VAL A 443 31.86 32.57 18.38
C VAL A 443 30.36 32.72 18.16
N GLU A 444 29.56 31.94 18.89
CA GLU A 444 28.11 32.11 19.00
C GLU A 444 27.75 32.88 20.26
N VAL A 445 26.92 33.89 20.09
CA VAL A 445 26.34 34.69 21.17
C VAL A 445 24.82 34.52 21.17
N LEU A 446 24.25 34.23 22.32
CA LEU A 446 22.83 34.14 22.54
C LEU A 446 22.46 34.96 23.75
N ASP A 447 21.44 35.83 23.61
CA ASP A 447 20.98 36.73 24.67
C ASP A 447 22.12 37.55 25.31
N GLY A 448 23.03 38.08 24.49
CA GLY A 448 24.16 38.90 24.92
C GLY A 448 25.29 38.10 25.60
N LYS A 449 25.25 36.79 25.68
CA LYS A 449 26.27 35.96 26.32
C LYS A 449 26.94 35.00 25.33
N VAL A 450 28.24 34.82 25.47
CA VAL A 450 29.00 33.85 24.67
C VAL A 450 28.58 32.45 25.04
N ARG A 451 27.90 31.77 24.09
CA ARG A 451 27.39 30.40 24.25
C ARG A 451 28.40 29.35 23.81
N GLN A 452 28.99 29.52 22.61
CA GLN A 452 29.96 28.64 22.05
C GLN A 452 31.15 29.41 21.46
N LYS A 453 32.33 28.83 21.52
CA LYS A 453 33.56 29.38 20.98
C LYS A 453 34.54 28.28 20.64
N TYR A 454 34.85 28.11 19.36
CA TYR A 454 35.66 27.00 18.87
C TYR A 454 36.60 27.43 17.76
N GLU A 455 37.81 26.85 17.80
CA GLU A 455 38.73 26.83 16.68
C GLU A 455 38.38 25.75 15.67
N LYS A 456 39.30 25.51 14.73
CA LYS A 456 39.14 24.56 13.62
C LYS A 456 38.71 23.17 14.12
N ARG A 457 37.67 22.60 13.45
CA ARG A 457 37.06 21.31 13.80
C ARG A 457 36.48 21.27 15.22
N ASN A 458 36.01 22.38 15.72
CA ASN A 458 35.43 22.53 17.04
C ASN A 458 36.41 22.20 18.20
N THR A 459 37.68 22.47 18.00
CA THR A 459 38.69 22.33 19.08
C THR A 459 38.58 23.52 20.07
N ALA A 460 39.07 23.29 21.29
CA ALA A 460 39.05 24.30 22.33
C ALA A 460 39.99 25.45 22.01
N ILE A 461 39.59 26.67 22.34
CA ILE A 461 40.39 27.90 22.20
C ILE A 461 41.53 27.94 23.23
N ASN A 462 42.60 28.65 22.92
CA ASN A 462 43.73 28.83 23.82
C ASN A 462 43.44 29.88 24.92
N LYS A 463 44.39 30.04 25.88
CA LYS A 463 44.24 30.90 27.02
C LYS A 463 44.11 32.40 26.64
N GLU A 464 44.92 32.86 25.71
CA GLU A 464 44.93 34.26 25.27
C GLU A 464 43.65 34.65 24.56
N GLU A 465 43.15 33.76 23.69
CA GLU A 465 41.84 33.95 23.01
C GLU A 465 40.67 33.95 23.99
N LYS A 466 40.77 33.13 25.05
CA LYS A 466 39.76 33.10 26.11
C LYS A 466 39.76 34.39 26.92
N GLU A 467 40.90 34.92 27.25
CA GLU A 467 41.07 36.18 27.99
C GLU A 467 40.53 37.33 27.14
N PHE A 468 40.86 37.40 25.86
CA PHE A 468 40.28 38.43 24.95
C PHE A 468 38.78 38.34 24.85
N LEU A 469 38.19 37.16 24.65
CA LEU A 469 36.74 37.00 24.57
C LEU A 469 36.03 37.36 25.86
N ASN A 470 36.62 37.08 27.04
CA ASN A 470 36.06 37.46 28.34
C ASN A 470 36.06 39.02 28.52
N LEU A 471 37.12 39.70 28.07
CA LEU A 471 37.18 41.14 28.07
C LEU A 471 36.16 41.78 27.11
N TRP A 472 36.03 41.22 25.92
CA TRP A 472 35.05 41.66 24.95
C TRP A 472 33.61 41.49 25.48
N GLU A 473 33.26 40.33 26.04
CA GLU A 473 31.95 40.03 26.61
C GLU A 473 31.62 41.02 27.75
N LYS A 474 32.59 41.27 28.66
CA LYS A 474 32.40 42.16 29.79
C LYS A 474 32.25 43.61 29.37
N ASN A 475 33.05 44.08 28.40
CA ASN A 475 33.17 45.51 28.09
C ASN A 475 32.18 45.95 26.99
N ILE A 476 31.71 45.02 26.16
CA ILE A 476 30.91 45.31 24.97
C ILE A 476 29.52 44.69 25.06
N LEU A 477 29.42 43.37 25.29
CA LEU A 477 28.13 42.68 25.26
C LEU A 477 27.30 42.94 26.53
N ASN A 478 27.93 43.08 27.70
CA ASN A 478 27.22 43.31 28.96
C ASN A 478 26.97 44.81 29.26
N VAL A 479 27.38 45.71 28.40
CA VAL A 479 27.21 47.18 28.56
C VAL A 479 26.10 47.72 27.64
N ALA A 480 25.52 46.88 26.77
CA ALA A 480 24.49 47.24 25.79
C ALA A 480 23.04 46.86 26.32
#